data_4ccb894065ec9078bb9df26e916d1dc7
#
_entry.id   4ccb894065ec9078bb9df26e916d1dc7
#
_cell.length_a   1.000
_cell.length_b   1.000
_cell.length_c   1.000
_cell.angle_alpha   90.00
_cell.angle_beta   90.00
_cell.angle_gamma   90.00
#
_symmetry.space_group_name_H-M   'P 1'
#
loop_
_entity.id
_entity.type
_entity.pdbx_description
1 polymer ?
#
loop_
_entity_poly.entity_id
_entity_poly.type
_entity_poly.pdbx_seq_one_letter_code
_entity_poly.pdbx_strand_id
1 'polypeptide(L)'
;VVGAAATNAHRVAGKSFEDLKVVSTGGGAAGIACLNMLLKLGLKRENVWLVDLHGLVHEGREADMTPQKAAFAQPGGSATLDDVIAGADMFLGLSGPDVLKPHHVAQMADNPIIFALANPTPEILPDAAREVAPDAIIATGRSDFPNQVNNVLCFPFIFRGALDVGATEINDAMEIACIEGIAELARQTTSAEAAAAYQGERLTFGRDYLIPKPFDPRLSGVVSTAVAKAAMETGVAMRPLEDLDAYRRRLDASVYRSALLMRPVFEAAATARRRIVFGEGEDER
;
A
#
# COMPACT_ATOMS: atom_id res chain seq x y z
N VAL A 1 -1.44 -0.73 3.33
CA VAL A 1 -1.58 -0.42 1.90
C VAL A 1 -0.73 -1.35 1.05
N VAL A 2 0.58 -1.49 1.34
CA VAL A 2 1.49 -2.44 0.64
C VAL A 2 0.90 -3.85 0.61
N GLY A 3 0.43 -4.37 1.76
CA GLY A 3 -0.22 -5.69 1.83
C GLY A 3 -1.42 -5.82 0.90
N ALA A 4 -2.28 -4.79 0.81
CA ALA A 4 -3.44 -4.80 -0.08
C ALA A 4 -3.04 -4.83 -1.57
N ALA A 5 -2.05 -4.02 -1.94
CA ALA A 5 -1.50 -4.04 -3.30
C ALA A 5 -0.87 -5.41 -3.63
N ALA A 6 -0.09 -6.00 -2.71
CA ALA A 6 0.55 -7.31 -2.88
C ALA A 6 -0.49 -8.45 -3.00
N THR A 7 -1.55 -8.42 -2.16
CA THR A 7 -2.67 -9.37 -2.21
C THR A 7 -3.36 -9.39 -3.58
N ASN A 8 -3.42 -8.27 -4.27
CA ASN A 8 -4.00 -8.18 -5.60
C ASN A 8 -2.97 -8.42 -6.70
N ALA A 9 -1.74 -7.95 -6.55
CA ALA A 9 -0.68 -8.10 -7.55
C ALA A 9 -0.36 -9.55 -7.86
N HIS A 10 -0.21 -10.42 -6.83
CA HIS A 10 0.06 -11.85 -7.06
C HIS A 10 -1.03 -12.54 -7.86
N ARG A 11 -2.32 -12.16 -7.63
CA ARG A 11 -3.47 -12.69 -8.38
C ARG A 11 -3.42 -12.28 -9.86
N VAL A 12 -3.10 -11.01 -10.11
CA VAL A 12 -2.95 -10.49 -11.49
C VAL A 12 -1.74 -11.11 -12.18
N ALA A 13 -0.64 -11.38 -11.45
CA ALA A 13 0.53 -12.08 -11.94
C ALA A 13 0.30 -13.58 -12.17
N GLY A 14 -0.77 -14.16 -11.59
CA GLY A 14 -1.04 -15.60 -11.62
C GLY A 14 -0.08 -16.43 -10.77
N LYS A 15 0.46 -15.86 -9.69
CA LYS A 15 1.47 -16.48 -8.82
C LYS A 15 0.90 -16.86 -7.46
N SER A 16 1.43 -17.91 -6.83
CA SER A 16 1.12 -18.27 -5.43
C SER A 16 1.76 -17.27 -4.49
N PHE A 17 0.97 -16.64 -3.61
CA PHE A 17 1.48 -15.61 -2.69
C PHE A 17 2.53 -16.13 -1.73
N GLU A 18 2.31 -17.33 -1.17
CA GLU A 18 3.22 -17.96 -0.21
C GLU A 18 4.60 -18.30 -0.79
N ASP A 19 4.65 -18.57 -2.10
CA ASP A 19 5.85 -19.03 -2.80
C ASP A 19 6.60 -17.91 -3.53
N LEU A 20 6.09 -16.66 -3.49
CA LEU A 20 6.78 -15.51 -4.11
C LEU A 20 8.20 -15.38 -3.58
N LYS A 21 9.18 -15.35 -4.47
CA LYS A 21 10.53 -14.86 -4.15
C LYS A 21 10.48 -13.32 -4.08
N VAL A 22 10.62 -12.78 -2.89
CA VAL A 22 10.57 -11.33 -2.63
C VAL A 22 11.98 -10.82 -2.35
N VAL A 23 12.45 -9.89 -3.17
CA VAL A 23 13.66 -9.12 -2.90
C VAL A 23 13.26 -7.73 -2.45
N SER A 24 13.69 -7.33 -1.27
CA SER A 24 13.38 -6.01 -0.71
C SER A 24 14.63 -5.19 -0.52
N THR A 25 14.56 -3.90 -0.85
CA THR A 25 15.61 -2.93 -0.52
C THR A 25 15.12 -1.97 0.56
N GLY A 26 15.98 -1.73 1.56
CA GLY A 26 15.68 -0.85 2.70
C GLY A 26 15.34 -1.61 3.98
N GLY A 27 16.35 -1.80 4.85
CA GLY A 27 16.21 -2.44 6.17
C GLY A 27 15.76 -1.51 7.30
N GLY A 28 15.14 -0.37 6.98
CA GLY A 28 14.57 0.56 7.96
C GLY A 28 13.20 0.11 8.50
N ALA A 29 12.62 0.91 9.39
CA ALA A 29 11.35 0.59 10.05
C ALA A 29 10.21 0.27 9.06
N ALA A 30 10.10 1.04 7.97
CA ALA A 30 9.05 0.83 6.96
C ALA A 30 9.24 -0.50 6.22
N GLY A 31 10.47 -0.82 5.79
CA GLY A 31 10.78 -2.09 5.10
C GLY A 31 10.47 -3.29 5.99
N ILE A 32 10.97 -3.29 7.20
CA ILE A 32 10.73 -4.37 8.18
C ILE A 32 9.23 -4.52 8.48
N ALA A 33 8.50 -3.42 8.68
CA ALA A 33 7.06 -3.48 8.95
C ALA A 33 6.29 -4.05 7.76
N CYS A 34 6.62 -3.65 6.53
CA CYS A 34 6.00 -4.19 5.32
C CYS A 34 6.30 -5.69 5.16
N LEU A 35 7.55 -6.12 5.35
CA LEU A 35 7.92 -7.53 5.26
C LEU A 35 7.21 -8.37 6.31
N ASN A 36 7.18 -7.93 7.58
CA ASN A 36 6.42 -8.62 8.64
C ASN A 36 4.93 -8.74 8.28
N MET A 37 4.34 -7.71 7.69
CA MET A 37 2.95 -7.78 7.25
C MET A 37 2.76 -8.79 6.10
N LEU A 38 3.67 -8.88 5.16
CA LEU A 38 3.60 -9.90 4.11
C LEU A 38 3.72 -11.32 4.68
N LEU A 39 4.56 -11.53 5.72
CA LEU A 39 4.62 -12.82 6.43
C LEU A 39 3.28 -13.15 7.12
N LYS A 40 2.65 -12.18 7.78
CA LYS A 40 1.31 -12.35 8.39
C LYS A 40 0.24 -12.71 7.35
N LEU A 41 0.40 -12.27 6.11
CA LEU A 41 -0.48 -12.61 4.99
C LEU A 41 -0.17 -13.98 4.35
N GLY A 42 0.84 -14.67 4.82
CA GLY A 42 1.18 -16.04 4.40
C GLY A 42 2.42 -16.17 3.51
N LEU A 43 3.19 -15.09 3.26
CA LEU A 43 4.46 -15.21 2.57
C LEU A 43 5.44 -16.04 3.42
N LYS A 44 6.14 -16.99 2.80
CA LYS A 44 7.17 -17.78 3.47
C LYS A 44 8.42 -16.93 3.72
N ARG A 45 8.92 -16.96 4.96
CA ARG A 45 10.07 -16.16 5.38
C ARG A 45 11.34 -16.50 4.60
N GLU A 46 11.57 -17.77 4.27
CA GLU A 46 12.72 -18.24 3.49
C GLU A 46 12.77 -17.68 2.08
N ASN A 47 11.64 -17.17 1.56
CA ASN A 47 11.56 -16.55 0.24
C ASN A 47 11.82 -15.04 0.26
N VAL A 48 12.11 -14.46 1.43
CA VAL A 48 12.36 -13.02 1.58
C VAL A 48 13.86 -12.73 1.63
N TRP A 49 14.34 -11.92 0.70
CA TRP A 49 15.73 -11.48 0.56
C TRP A 49 15.83 -9.98 0.82
N LEU A 50 16.30 -9.61 2.00
CA LEU A 50 16.42 -8.20 2.41
C LEU A 50 17.83 -7.69 2.12
N VAL A 51 17.92 -6.61 1.34
CA VAL A 51 19.15 -5.92 0.96
C VAL A 51 19.14 -4.50 1.51
N ASP A 52 20.24 -4.05 2.06
CA ASP A 52 20.41 -2.67 2.49
C ASP A 52 21.75 -2.10 1.99
N LEU A 53 22.20 -0.97 2.55
CA LEU A 53 23.46 -0.31 2.15
C LEU A 53 24.70 -1.18 2.30
N HIS A 54 24.63 -2.22 3.14
CA HIS A 54 25.72 -3.17 3.38
C HIS A 54 25.53 -4.50 2.61
N GLY A 55 24.61 -4.54 1.64
CA GLY A 55 24.26 -5.73 0.87
C GLY A 55 23.19 -6.60 1.52
N LEU A 56 23.18 -7.88 1.20
CA LEU A 56 22.23 -8.86 1.72
C LEU A 56 22.30 -8.96 3.24
N VAL A 57 21.15 -9.00 3.88
CA VAL A 57 21.02 -9.39 5.29
C VAL A 57 21.19 -10.91 5.36
N HIS A 58 22.33 -11.36 5.86
CA HIS A 58 22.68 -12.79 5.90
C HIS A 58 23.17 -13.22 7.30
N GLU A 59 23.17 -14.50 7.54
CA GLU A 59 23.70 -15.08 8.78
C GLU A 59 25.18 -14.74 8.95
N GLY A 60 25.57 -14.34 10.17
CA GLY A 60 26.95 -13.96 10.48
C GLY A 60 27.35 -12.54 10.06
N ARG A 61 26.47 -11.78 9.43
CA ARG A 61 26.70 -10.35 9.19
C ARG A 61 26.62 -9.58 10.51
N GLU A 62 27.63 -8.73 10.80
CA GLU A 62 27.67 -7.90 11.99
C GLU A 62 27.31 -6.44 11.72
N ALA A 63 27.63 -5.94 10.51
CA ALA A 63 27.46 -4.54 10.17
C ALA A 63 25.97 -4.14 10.10
N ASP A 64 25.58 -3.12 10.85
CA ASP A 64 24.22 -2.53 10.87
C ASP A 64 23.10 -3.58 11.08
N MET A 65 23.33 -4.53 11.98
CA MET A 65 22.36 -5.58 12.34
C MET A 65 21.54 -5.17 13.56
N THR A 66 20.22 -5.27 13.41
CA THR A 66 19.26 -5.16 14.51
C THR A 66 18.53 -6.52 14.65
N PRO A 67 17.91 -6.80 15.81
CA PRO A 67 17.11 -8.02 15.98
C PRO A 67 16.02 -8.17 14.90
N GLN A 68 15.43 -7.06 14.45
CA GLN A 68 14.41 -7.03 13.42
C GLN A 68 14.98 -7.41 12.04
N LYS A 69 16.17 -6.92 11.67
CA LYS A 69 16.88 -7.32 10.45
C LYS A 69 17.31 -8.79 10.53
N ALA A 70 17.83 -9.22 11.66
CA ALA A 70 18.30 -10.59 11.89
C ALA A 70 17.19 -11.63 11.63
N ALA A 71 15.93 -11.28 11.90
CA ALA A 71 14.79 -12.13 11.57
C ALA A 71 14.68 -12.44 10.07
N PHE A 72 15.26 -11.64 9.19
CA PHE A 72 15.27 -11.82 7.73
C PHE A 72 16.62 -12.28 7.19
N ALA A 73 17.59 -12.64 8.05
CA ALA A 73 18.90 -13.11 7.61
C ALA A 73 18.76 -14.40 6.80
N GLN A 74 19.32 -14.40 5.60
CA GLN A 74 19.38 -15.59 4.72
C GLN A 74 20.65 -16.39 5.00
N PRO A 75 20.64 -17.72 4.81
CA PRO A 75 21.85 -18.51 4.86
C PRO A 75 22.80 -18.13 3.71
N GLY A 76 24.08 -18.25 3.94
CA GLY A 76 25.12 -17.91 2.95
C GLY A 76 25.99 -16.75 3.41
N GLY A 77 26.61 -16.08 2.46
CA GLY A 77 27.55 -14.99 2.71
C GLY A 77 27.07 -13.65 2.17
N SER A 78 28.01 -12.70 2.13
CA SER A 78 27.77 -11.38 1.55
C SER A 78 27.37 -11.50 0.08
N ALA A 79 26.28 -10.81 -0.28
CA ALA A 79 25.76 -10.71 -1.64
C ALA A 79 25.19 -9.31 -1.87
N THR A 80 25.09 -8.91 -3.11
CA THR A 80 24.52 -7.63 -3.56
C THR A 80 23.11 -7.81 -4.11
N LEU A 81 22.46 -6.72 -4.49
CA LEU A 81 21.18 -6.79 -5.21
C LEU A 81 21.32 -7.55 -6.53
N ASP A 82 22.42 -7.33 -7.28
CA ASP A 82 22.69 -8.04 -8.53
C ASP A 82 22.73 -9.57 -8.36
N ASP A 83 23.24 -10.03 -7.21
CA ASP A 83 23.39 -11.47 -6.93
C ASP A 83 22.06 -12.14 -6.57
N VAL A 84 21.13 -11.41 -5.96
CA VAL A 84 19.90 -12.00 -5.38
C VAL A 84 18.64 -11.77 -6.21
N ILE A 85 18.66 -10.77 -7.11
CA ILE A 85 17.47 -10.35 -7.86
C ILE A 85 17.02 -11.37 -8.92
N ALA A 86 17.93 -12.19 -9.41
CA ALA A 86 17.64 -13.17 -10.44
C ALA A 86 16.49 -14.10 -10.02
N GLY A 87 15.49 -14.21 -10.88
CA GLY A 87 14.28 -15.02 -10.63
C GLY A 87 13.37 -14.49 -9.49
N ALA A 88 13.54 -13.25 -9.04
CA ALA A 88 12.63 -12.64 -8.09
C ALA A 88 11.25 -12.42 -8.71
N ASP A 89 10.19 -12.83 -8.00
CA ASP A 89 8.81 -12.59 -8.39
C ASP A 89 8.36 -11.19 -8.03
N MET A 90 8.86 -10.67 -6.91
CA MET A 90 8.49 -9.36 -6.41
C MET A 90 9.72 -8.60 -5.93
N PHE A 91 9.83 -7.34 -6.34
CA PHE A 91 10.71 -6.34 -5.77
C PHE A 91 9.90 -5.39 -4.88
N LEU A 92 10.35 -5.18 -3.64
CA LEU A 92 9.79 -4.23 -2.69
C LEU A 92 10.83 -3.19 -2.31
N GLY A 93 10.76 -2.01 -2.92
CA GLY A 93 11.66 -0.88 -2.67
C GLY A 93 11.11 0.06 -1.60
N LEU A 94 11.86 0.22 -0.53
CA LEU A 94 11.61 1.17 0.58
C LEU A 94 12.95 1.80 1.02
N SER A 95 13.78 2.14 0.03
CA SER A 95 15.15 2.58 0.23
C SER A 95 15.39 3.98 -0.32
N GLY A 96 15.82 4.09 -1.54
CA GLY A 96 16.20 5.36 -2.16
C GLY A 96 16.08 5.33 -3.68
N PRO A 97 16.29 6.51 -4.31
CA PRO A 97 16.10 6.65 -5.75
C PRO A 97 17.09 5.78 -6.54
N ASP A 98 16.62 5.30 -7.68
CA ASP A 98 17.44 4.64 -8.71
C ASP A 98 18.24 3.41 -8.24
N VAL A 99 17.81 2.73 -7.18
CA VAL A 99 18.45 1.51 -6.67
C VAL A 99 18.20 0.31 -7.58
N LEU A 100 16.99 0.17 -8.11
CA LEU A 100 16.63 -0.87 -9.06
C LEU A 100 16.94 -0.39 -10.48
N LYS A 101 17.74 -1.16 -11.23
CA LYS A 101 18.13 -0.81 -12.59
C LYS A 101 17.39 -1.67 -13.61
N PRO A 102 17.27 -1.23 -14.89
CA PRO A 102 16.65 -2.06 -15.95
C PRO A 102 17.24 -3.46 -16.07
N HIS A 103 18.57 -3.63 -15.93
CA HIS A 103 19.20 -4.94 -15.98
C HIS A 103 18.79 -5.85 -14.81
N HIS A 104 18.46 -5.30 -13.62
CA HIS A 104 17.91 -6.08 -12.53
C HIS A 104 16.50 -6.59 -12.89
N VAL A 105 15.65 -5.70 -13.43
CA VAL A 105 14.29 -6.05 -13.86
C VAL A 105 14.31 -7.15 -14.92
N ALA A 106 15.24 -7.08 -15.88
CA ALA A 106 15.41 -8.09 -16.91
C ALA A 106 15.81 -9.49 -16.38
N GLN A 107 16.31 -9.57 -15.13
CA GLN A 107 16.69 -10.83 -14.48
C GLN A 107 15.56 -11.37 -13.57
N MET A 108 14.52 -10.61 -13.31
CA MET A 108 13.37 -11.07 -12.52
C MET A 108 12.59 -12.16 -13.24
N ALA A 109 11.73 -12.84 -12.51
CA ALA A 109 10.81 -13.83 -13.10
C ALA A 109 9.78 -13.17 -14.02
N ASP A 110 9.13 -13.96 -14.88
CA ASP A 110 8.04 -13.50 -15.74
C ASP A 110 6.92 -12.81 -14.94
N ASN A 111 6.28 -11.81 -15.53
CA ASN A 111 5.26 -11.01 -14.87
C ASN A 111 5.74 -10.46 -13.50
N PRO A 112 6.87 -9.75 -13.45
CA PRO A 112 7.42 -9.29 -12.19
C PRO A 112 6.51 -8.25 -11.53
N ILE A 113 6.45 -8.32 -10.19
CA ILE A 113 5.75 -7.34 -9.35
C ILE A 113 6.81 -6.36 -8.83
N ILE A 114 6.66 -5.07 -9.13
CA ILE A 114 7.65 -4.04 -8.78
C ILE A 114 6.96 -2.95 -7.96
N PHE A 115 7.23 -2.92 -6.67
CA PHE A 115 6.78 -1.86 -5.77
C PHE A 115 7.97 -0.95 -5.46
N ALA A 116 8.08 0.14 -6.21
CA ALA A 116 9.13 1.15 -6.07
C ALA A 116 8.59 2.35 -5.30
N LEU A 117 8.72 2.31 -3.97
CA LEU A 117 7.96 3.17 -3.06
C LEU A 117 8.78 4.32 -2.47
N ALA A 118 10.05 4.49 -2.83
CA ALA A 118 10.84 5.65 -2.42
C ALA A 118 10.24 6.96 -2.95
N ASN A 119 10.30 8.00 -2.13
CA ASN A 119 9.78 9.34 -2.44
C ASN A 119 10.88 10.39 -2.24
N PRO A 120 10.94 11.44 -3.11
CA PRO A 120 10.06 11.71 -4.25
C PRO A 120 10.40 10.93 -5.52
N THR A 121 11.59 10.34 -5.61
CA THR A 121 12.04 9.55 -6.76
C THR A 121 12.03 8.08 -6.39
N PRO A 122 11.31 7.21 -7.14
CA PRO A 122 11.24 5.79 -6.86
C PRO A 122 12.56 5.07 -7.17
N GLU A 123 12.70 3.81 -6.71
CA GLU A 123 13.86 2.96 -6.97
C GLU A 123 14.08 2.70 -8.46
N ILE A 124 13.00 2.72 -9.26
CA ILE A 124 13.01 2.72 -10.72
C ILE A 124 11.77 3.46 -11.22
N LEU A 125 11.89 4.20 -12.31
CA LEU A 125 10.74 4.79 -12.98
C LEU A 125 9.93 3.71 -13.71
N PRO A 126 8.58 3.75 -13.67
CA PRO A 126 7.73 2.77 -14.33
C PRO A 126 8.03 2.57 -15.82
N ASP A 127 8.33 3.63 -16.55
CA ASP A 127 8.64 3.55 -17.97
C ASP A 127 9.93 2.75 -18.22
N ALA A 128 10.98 3.01 -17.44
CA ALA A 128 12.24 2.27 -17.53
C ALA A 128 12.09 0.78 -17.18
N ALA A 129 11.22 0.45 -16.25
CA ALA A 129 10.92 -0.94 -15.94
C ALA A 129 10.13 -1.63 -17.06
N ARG A 130 9.16 -0.94 -17.66
CA ARG A 130 8.32 -1.45 -18.77
C ARG A 130 9.10 -1.62 -20.09
N GLU A 131 10.15 -0.85 -20.32
CA GLU A 131 11.02 -1.03 -21.50
C GLU A 131 11.63 -2.44 -21.55
N VAL A 132 11.96 -3.01 -20.40
CA VAL A 132 12.62 -4.34 -20.31
C VAL A 132 11.66 -5.45 -19.86
N ALA A 133 10.58 -5.12 -19.18
CA ALA A 133 9.52 -6.04 -18.77
C ALA A 133 8.14 -5.40 -19.03
N PRO A 134 7.61 -5.47 -20.26
CA PRO A 134 6.33 -4.85 -20.62
C PRO A 134 5.15 -5.36 -19.78
N ASP A 135 5.27 -6.57 -19.28
CA ASP A 135 4.25 -7.23 -18.44
C ASP A 135 4.42 -6.97 -16.94
N ALA A 136 5.35 -6.11 -16.54
CA ALA A 136 5.56 -5.79 -15.12
C ALA A 136 4.30 -5.15 -14.50
N ILE A 137 4.01 -5.58 -13.27
CA ILE A 137 2.96 -5.00 -12.42
C ILE A 137 3.64 -4.00 -11.49
N ILE A 138 3.41 -2.71 -11.72
CA ILE A 138 4.19 -1.66 -11.07
C ILE A 138 3.29 -0.83 -10.15
N ALA A 139 3.78 -0.55 -8.95
CA ALA A 139 3.21 0.41 -8.01
C ALA A 139 4.29 1.35 -7.48
N THR A 140 3.91 2.61 -7.25
CA THR A 140 4.80 3.65 -6.70
C THR A 140 4.11 4.44 -5.59
N GLY A 141 4.86 5.27 -4.88
CA GLY A 141 4.27 6.25 -3.95
C GLY A 141 3.69 7.49 -4.63
N ARG A 142 3.92 7.67 -5.93
CA ARG A 142 3.58 8.90 -6.67
C ARG A 142 2.16 8.85 -7.24
N SER A 143 1.52 10.03 -7.27
CA SER A 143 0.15 10.21 -7.79
C SER A 143 0.04 10.29 -9.31
N ASP A 144 1.17 10.51 -10.00
CA ASP A 144 1.24 10.63 -11.45
C ASP A 144 1.41 9.28 -12.18
N PHE A 145 1.52 8.18 -11.42
CA PHE A 145 1.57 6.83 -11.95
C PHE A 145 0.39 5.98 -11.46
N PRO A 146 0.03 4.92 -12.20
CA PRO A 146 -0.94 3.92 -11.74
C PRO A 146 -0.52 3.27 -10.41
N ASN A 147 -1.50 2.69 -9.68
CA ASN A 147 -1.27 1.96 -8.44
C ASN A 147 -0.51 2.78 -7.38
N GLN A 148 -0.99 3.99 -7.08
CA GLN A 148 -0.40 4.81 -6.02
C GLN A 148 -0.55 4.14 -4.65
N VAL A 149 0.56 3.68 -4.08
CA VAL A 149 0.64 3.17 -2.70
C VAL A 149 0.78 4.35 -1.75
N ASN A 150 -0.35 4.84 -1.27
CA ASN A 150 -0.41 6.00 -0.39
C ASN A 150 -1.10 5.63 0.93
N ASN A 151 -0.51 6.05 2.05
CA ASN A 151 -1.03 5.78 3.39
C ASN A 151 -2.47 6.28 3.61
N VAL A 152 -2.91 7.28 2.86
CA VAL A 152 -4.28 7.84 2.94
C VAL A 152 -5.36 6.79 2.64
N LEU A 153 -5.04 5.69 1.97
CA LEU A 153 -5.97 4.58 1.73
C LEU A 153 -6.32 3.80 3.00
N CYS A 154 -5.44 3.85 4.01
CA CYS A 154 -5.58 3.15 5.28
C CYS A 154 -5.80 4.13 6.43
N PHE A 155 -4.89 5.06 6.57
CA PHE A 155 -4.95 6.15 7.53
C PHE A 155 -6.15 7.00 7.29
N PRO A 156 -7.00 7.49 7.57
CA PRO A 156 -7.78 7.75 8.75
C PRO A 156 -8.77 6.59 9.09
N PHE A 157 -9.02 5.70 8.17
CA PHE A 157 -10.12 4.73 8.25
C PHE A 157 -9.88 3.62 9.27
N ILE A 158 -8.63 3.13 9.40
CA ILE A 158 -8.27 2.15 10.43
C ILE A 158 -8.48 2.75 11.83
N PHE A 159 -8.08 4.01 12.04
CA PHE A 159 -8.33 4.70 13.31
C PHE A 159 -9.80 5.00 13.52
N ARG A 160 -10.52 5.35 12.47
CA ARG A 160 -11.97 5.59 12.54
C ARG A 160 -12.70 4.34 13.04
N GLY A 161 -12.43 3.18 12.42
CA GLY A 161 -13.03 1.92 12.85
C GLY A 161 -12.68 1.55 14.29
N ALA A 162 -11.39 1.68 14.66
CA ALA A 162 -10.92 1.38 16.02
C ALA A 162 -11.53 2.31 17.07
N LEU A 163 -11.54 3.64 16.83
CA LEU A 163 -12.04 4.63 17.79
C LEU A 163 -13.55 4.57 17.95
N ASP A 164 -14.30 4.32 16.90
CA ASP A 164 -15.77 4.26 16.97
C ASP A 164 -16.28 3.12 17.87
N VAL A 165 -15.55 2.00 17.92
CA VAL A 165 -15.83 0.89 18.83
C VAL A 165 -15.05 0.96 20.15
N GLY A 166 -14.23 1.99 20.35
CA GLY A 166 -13.39 2.16 21.54
C GLY A 166 -12.39 1.01 21.69
N ALA A 167 -11.74 0.59 20.62
CA ALA A 167 -10.74 -0.47 20.66
C ALA A 167 -9.56 -0.06 21.56
N THR A 168 -9.10 -0.98 22.41
CA THR A 168 -7.99 -0.76 23.35
C THR A 168 -6.63 -0.82 22.67
N GLU A 169 -6.56 -1.45 21.50
CA GLU A 169 -5.37 -1.57 20.66
C GLU A 169 -5.78 -1.77 19.19
N ILE A 170 -4.84 -1.60 18.28
CA ILE A 170 -4.97 -2.05 16.89
C ILE A 170 -4.13 -3.32 16.77
N ASN A 171 -4.81 -4.47 16.67
CA ASN A 171 -4.17 -5.78 16.59
C ASN A 171 -4.05 -6.29 15.14
N ASP A 172 -3.36 -7.41 14.97
CA ASP A 172 -3.10 -8.03 13.67
C ASP A 172 -4.38 -8.33 12.88
N ALA A 173 -5.45 -8.77 13.53
CA ALA A 173 -6.73 -9.05 12.87
C ALA A 173 -7.35 -7.78 12.27
N MET A 174 -7.26 -6.65 12.97
CA MET A 174 -7.73 -5.35 12.48
C MET A 174 -6.87 -4.85 11.30
N GLU A 175 -5.55 -5.05 11.35
CA GLU A 175 -4.64 -4.73 10.24
C GLU A 175 -4.95 -5.57 9.00
N ILE A 176 -5.16 -6.87 9.16
CA ILE A 176 -5.53 -7.79 8.08
C ILE A 176 -6.90 -7.42 7.50
N ALA A 177 -7.90 -7.14 8.35
CA ALA A 177 -9.22 -6.70 7.90
C ALA A 177 -9.16 -5.40 7.08
N CYS A 178 -8.31 -4.46 7.48
CA CYS A 178 -8.05 -3.24 6.72
C CYS A 178 -7.44 -3.56 5.33
N ILE A 179 -6.45 -4.45 5.28
CA ILE A 179 -5.80 -4.90 4.04
C ILE A 179 -6.81 -5.54 3.10
N GLU A 180 -7.59 -6.48 3.62
CA GLU A 180 -8.62 -7.18 2.84
C GLU A 180 -9.70 -6.22 2.32
N GLY A 181 -10.16 -5.29 3.16
CA GLY A 181 -11.12 -4.26 2.76
C GLY A 181 -10.63 -3.39 1.61
N ILE A 182 -9.39 -2.92 1.67
CA ILE A 182 -8.78 -2.13 0.59
C ILE A 182 -8.61 -2.98 -0.68
N ALA A 183 -8.11 -4.21 -0.55
CA ALA A 183 -7.87 -5.11 -1.68
C ALA A 183 -9.19 -5.50 -2.37
N GLU A 184 -10.22 -5.84 -1.60
CA GLU A 184 -11.54 -6.19 -2.12
C GLU A 184 -12.20 -5.03 -2.86
N LEU A 185 -12.08 -3.81 -2.33
CA LEU A 185 -12.66 -2.62 -2.94
C LEU A 185 -12.14 -2.37 -4.37
N ALA A 186 -10.86 -2.67 -4.63
CA ALA A 186 -10.29 -2.56 -5.97
C ALA A 186 -10.87 -3.60 -6.96
N ARG A 187 -11.30 -4.76 -6.46
CA ARG A 187 -11.90 -5.83 -7.28
C ARG A 187 -13.37 -5.60 -7.60
N GLN A 188 -14.04 -4.76 -6.81
CA GLN A 188 -15.43 -4.40 -7.06
C GLN A 188 -15.55 -3.48 -8.26
N THR A 189 -16.66 -3.61 -8.99
CA THR A 189 -16.98 -2.68 -10.09
C THR A 189 -17.02 -1.25 -9.56
N THR A 190 -16.34 -0.34 -10.25
CA THR A 190 -16.34 1.09 -9.90
C THR A 190 -17.78 1.61 -9.95
N SER A 191 -18.30 2.11 -8.85
CA SER A 191 -19.63 2.73 -8.82
C SER A 191 -19.64 4.05 -9.62
N ALA A 192 -20.82 4.51 -10.01
CA ALA A 192 -20.96 5.79 -10.69
C ALA A 192 -20.41 6.97 -9.88
N GLU A 193 -20.56 6.89 -8.53
CA GLU A 193 -20.05 7.89 -7.60
C GLU A 193 -18.51 7.86 -7.53
N ALA A 194 -17.91 6.68 -7.48
CA ALA A 194 -16.46 6.55 -7.50
C ALA A 194 -15.89 6.99 -8.86
N ALA A 195 -16.56 6.66 -9.97
CA ALA A 195 -16.19 7.14 -11.30
C ALA A 195 -16.27 8.68 -11.40
N ALA A 196 -17.30 9.30 -10.79
CA ALA A 196 -17.42 10.76 -10.75
C ALA A 196 -16.27 11.40 -9.95
N ALA A 197 -15.83 10.80 -8.84
CA ALA A 197 -14.68 11.25 -8.07
C ALA A 197 -13.36 11.18 -8.87
N TYR A 198 -13.32 10.34 -9.90
CA TYR A 198 -12.16 10.16 -10.80
C TYR A 198 -12.36 10.75 -12.20
N GLN A 199 -13.09 11.84 -12.30
CA GLN A 199 -13.32 12.56 -13.57
C GLN A 199 -13.96 11.70 -14.68
N GLY A 200 -14.75 10.70 -14.30
CA GLY A 200 -15.42 9.78 -15.22
C GLY A 200 -14.58 8.60 -15.69
N GLU A 201 -13.35 8.45 -15.20
CA GLU A 201 -12.50 7.31 -15.51
C GLU A 201 -13.09 6.01 -14.94
N ARG A 202 -13.34 5.03 -15.82
CA ARG A 202 -13.75 3.68 -15.42
C ARG A 202 -12.51 2.84 -15.15
N LEU A 203 -12.26 2.61 -13.89
CA LEU A 203 -11.13 1.79 -13.42
C LEU A 203 -11.56 0.32 -13.41
N THR A 204 -10.75 -0.53 -14.03
CA THR A 204 -10.97 -1.97 -14.07
C THR A 204 -9.82 -2.67 -13.36
N PHE A 205 -10.13 -3.60 -12.46
CA PHE A 205 -9.14 -4.40 -11.77
C PHE A 205 -8.17 -5.06 -12.73
N GLY A 206 -6.88 -4.89 -12.47
CA GLY A 206 -5.81 -5.40 -13.32
C GLY A 206 -4.46 -4.76 -13.00
N ARG A 207 -3.51 -4.85 -13.94
CA ARG A 207 -2.12 -4.40 -13.77
C ARG A 207 -1.99 -2.93 -13.36
N ASP A 208 -2.85 -2.07 -13.87
CA ASP A 208 -2.82 -0.64 -13.61
C ASP A 208 -3.85 -0.17 -12.57
N TYR A 209 -4.60 -1.11 -11.96
CA TYR A 209 -5.53 -0.84 -10.88
C TYR A 209 -5.60 -2.01 -9.89
N LEU A 210 -4.63 -2.06 -8.98
CA LEU A 210 -4.49 -3.06 -7.92
C LEU A 210 -5.15 -2.64 -6.61
N ILE A 211 -5.21 -1.34 -6.37
CA ILE A 211 -5.74 -0.72 -5.15
C ILE A 211 -6.60 0.48 -5.53
N PRO A 212 -7.57 0.89 -4.69
CA PRO A 212 -8.36 2.09 -4.92
C PRO A 212 -7.46 3.32 -5.08
N LYS A 213 -7.91 4.31 -5.82
CA LYS A 213 -7.25 5.62 -5.83
C LYS A 213 -7.46 6.32 -4.47
N PRO A 214 -6.51 7.16 -4.04
CA PRO A 214 -6.73 8.08 -2.92
C PRO A 214 -8.05 8.86 -3.11
N PHE A 215 -8.78 9.07 -2.02
CA PHE A 215 -10.09 9.74 -2.02
C PHE A 215 -11.27 8.95 -2.64
N ASP A 216 -11.13 7.65 -2.84
CA ASP A 216 -12.29 6.80 -3.15
C ASP A 216 -13.32 6.93 -2.02
N PRO A 217 -14.53 7.43 -2.30
CA PRO A 217 -15.52 7.71 -1.25
C PRO A 217 -15.97 6.45 -0.49
N ARG A 218 -15.78 5.27 -1.06
CA ARG A 218 -16.15 3.98 -0.47
C ARG A 218 -15.19 3.52 0.62
N LEU A 219 -13.95 4.05 0.66
CA LEU A 219 -12.92 3.64 1.62
C LEU A 219 -13.38 3.79 3.07
N SER A 220 -14.03 4.91 3.39
CA SER A 220 -14.51 5.17 4.76
C SER A 220 -15.45 4.08 5.26
N GLY A 221 -16.48 3.77 4.49
CA GLY A 221 -17.46 2.75 4.85
C GLY A 221 -16.86 1.34 4.88
N VAL A 222 -16.07 0.98 3.87
CA VAL A 222 -15.51 -0.39 3.74
C VAL A 222 -14.45 -0.66 4.80
N VAL A 223 -13.43 0.19 4.88
CA VAL A 223 -12.28 -0.06 5.76
C VAL A 223 -12.65 0.09 7.23
N SER A 224 -13.36 1.18 7.60
CA SER A 224 -13.71 1.39 9.01
C SER A 224 -14.67 0.31 9.54
N THR A 225 -15.61 -0.18 8.70
CA THR A 225 -16.50 -1.26 9.12
C THR A 225 -15.77 -2.58 9.29
N ALA A 226 -14.84 -2.92 8.38
CA ALA A 226 -14.03 -4.14 8.49
C ALA A 226 -13.17 -4.13 9.76
N VAL A 227 -12.53 -3.00 10.05
CA VAL A 227 -11.69 -2.81 11.25
C VAL A 227 -12.53 -2.88 12.53
N ALA A 228 -13.69 -2.20 12.58
CA ALA A 228 -14.59 -2.25 13.72
C ALA A 228 -15.10 -3.67 14.00
N LYS A 229 -15.45 -4.42 12.94
CA LYS A 229 -15.84 -5.82 13.03
C LYS A 229 -14.72 -6.67 13.63
N ALA A 230 -13.51 -6.57 13.11
CA ALA A 230 -12.35 -7.32 13.61
C ALA A 230 -12.03 -6.98 15.07
N ALA A 231 -12.15 -5.71 15.49
CA ALA A 231 -11.97 -5.31 16.87
C ALA A 231 -13.01 -5.96 17.81
N MET A 232 -14.27 -6.08 17.36
CA MET A 232 -15.32 -6.76 18.14
C MET A 232 -15.08 -8.26 18.21
N GLU A 233 -14.72 -8.91 17.10
CA GLU A 233 -14.47 -10.34 17.02
C GLU A 233 -13.25 -10.77 17.86
N THR A 234 -12.26 -9.91 18.00
CA THR A 234 -11.06 -10.15 18.83
C THR A 234 -11.22 -9.68 20.28
N GLY A 235 -12.37 -9.14 20.65
CA GLY A 235 -12.68 -8.78 22.03
C GLY A 235 -11.98 -7.51 22.54
N VAL A 236 -11.37 -6.72 21.67
CA VAL A 236 -10.70 -5.46 22.05
C VAL A 236 -11.63 -4.23 22.00
N ALA A 237 -12.85 -4.38 21.50
CA ALA A 237 -13.86 -3.33 21.40
C ALA A 237 -14.57 -3.12 22.74
N MET A 238 -14.44 -1.91 23.33
CA MET A 238 -15.12 -1.54 24.57
C MET A 238 -16.57 -1.05 24.35
N ARG A 239 -16.92 -0.70 23.11
CA ARG A 239 -18.24 -0.20 22.71
C ARG A 239 -18.68 -0.90 21.42
N PRO A 240 -19.04 -2.19 21.51
CA PRO A 240 -19.44 -2.95 20.33
C PRO A 240 -20.65 -2.34 19.64
N LEU A 241 -20.69 -2.41 18.31
CA LEU A 241 -21.79 -1.96 17.48
C LEU A 241 -22.83 -3.08 17.36
N GLU A 242 -24.12 -2.74 17.51
CA GLU A 242 -25.22 -3.69 17.35
C GLU A 242 -25.54 -3.98 15.87
N ASP A 243 -25.39 -2.97 14.99
CA ASP A 243 -25.69 -3.05 13.56
C ASP A 243 -24.55 -2.44 12.73
N LEU A 244 -23.73 -3.32 12.16
CA LEU A 244 -22.60 -2.95 11.28
C LEU A 244 -23.08 -2.34 9.96
N ASP A 245 -24.23 -2.76 9.44
CA ASP A 245 -24.77 -2.20 8.20
C ASP A 245 -25.27 -0.77 8.41
N ALA A 246 -25.93 -0.49 9.52
CA ALA A 246 -26.30 0.87 9.90
C ALA A 246 -25.07 1.75 10.11
N TYR A 247 -24.02 1.21 10.73
CA TYR A 247 -22.75 1.90 10.90
C TYR A 247 -22.13 2.26 9.54
N ARG A 248 -22.04 1.31 8.61
CA ARG A 248 -21.53 1.53 7.27
C ARG A 248 -22.33 2.60 6.53
N ARG A 249 -23.67 2.48 6.51
CA ARG A 249 -24.55 3.51 5.88
C ARG A 249 -24.29 4.91 6.44
N ARG A 250 -24.07 5.04 7.75
CA ARG A 250 -23.77 6.32 8.40
C ARG A 250 -22.44 6.89 7.93
N LEU A 251 -21.41 6.05 7.78
CA LEU A 251 -20.10 6.46 7.27
C LEU A 251 -20.21 6.92 5.82
N ASP A 252 -20.87 6.15 4.97
CA ASP A 252 -21.09 6.50 3.57
C ASP A 252 -21.83 7.83 3.45
N ALA A 253 -22.93 8.01 4.20
CA ALA A 253 -23.68 9.26 4.23
C ALA A 253 -22.84 10.47 4.69
N SER A 254 -21.87 10.27 5.59
CA SER A 254 -21.01 11.36 6.08
C SER A 254 -20.07 11.90 5.00
N VAL A 255 -19.57 11.05 4.12
CA VAL A 255 -18.74 11.44 2.98
C VAL A 255 -19.53 12.32 2.02
N TYR A 256 -20.74 11.90 1.66
CA TYR A 256 -21.60 12.68 0.77
C TYR A 256 -22.03 14.02 1.38
N ARG A 257 -22.31 14.05 2.68
CA ARG A 257 -22.67 15.28 3.37
C ARG A 257 -21.55 16.31 3.34
N SER A 258 -20.33 15.90 3.55
CA SER A 258 -19.16 16.79 3.46
C SER A 258 -18.96 17.31 2.02
N ALA A 259 -19.13 16.46 1.01
CA ALA A 259 -19.06 16.87 -0.39
C ALA A 259 -20.15 17.89 -0.74
N LEU A 260 -21.38 17.68 -0.28
CA LEU A 260 -22.49 18.63 -0.48
C LEU A 260 -22.23 19.98 0.20
N LEU A 261 -21.66 20.00 1.40
CA LEU A 261 -21.32 21.22 2.12
C LEU A 261 -20.18 22.01 1.44
N MET A 262 -19.24 21.31 0.86
CA MET A 262 -18.10 21.94 0.16
C MET A 262 -18.41 22.36 -1.27
N ARG A 263 -19.45 21.79 -1.89
CA ARG A 263 -19.81 22.09 -3.29
C ARG A 263 -20.02 23.59 -3.57
N PRO A 264 -20.76 24.36 -2.76
CA PRO A 264 -20.93 25.80 -2.99
C PRO A 264 -19.59 26.56 -2.91
N VAL A 265 -18.67 26.11 -2.07
CA VAL A 265 -17.32 26.70 -1.93
C VAL A 265 -16.52 26.47 -3.22
N PHE A 266 -16.52 25.25 -3.74
CA PHE A 266 -15.82 24.94 -5.00
C PHE A 266 -16.45 25.64 -6.22
N GLU A 267 -17.78 25.69 -6.29
CA GLU A 267 -18.50 26.40 -7.35
C GLU A 267 -18.21 27.92 -7.30
N ALA A 268 -18.20 28.52 -6.10
CA ALA A 268 -17.84 29.91 -5.93
C ALA A 268 -16.38 30.21 -6.28
N ALA A 269 -15.46 29.31 -5.91
CA ALA A 269 -14.04 29.43 -6.26
C ALA A 269 -13.80 29.33 -7.78
N ALA A 270 -14.46 28.38 -8.45
CA ALA A 270 -14.38 28.19 -9.89
C ALA A 270 -14.94 29.37 -10.67
N THR A 271 -16.08 29.91 -10.23
CA THR A 271 -16.77 31.02 -10.90
C THR A 271 -16.05 32.35 -10.69
N ALA A 272 -15.55 32.60 -9.48
CA ALA A 272 -14.93 33.88 -9.11
C ALA A 272 -13.42 33.98 -9.43
N ARG A 273 -12.81 32.93 -9.96
CA ARG A 273 -11.34 32.84 -10.19
C ARG A 273 -10.52 33.27 -8.96
N ARG A 274 -11.00 32.98 -7.77
CA ARG A 274 -10.33 33.36 -6.52
C ARG A 274 -9.16 32.41 -6.26
N ARG A 275 -8.03 32.99 -5.87
CA ARG A 275 -6.89 32.20 -5.35
C ARG A 275 -7.18 31.79 -3.92
N ILE A 276 -7.00 30.53 -3.59
CA ILE A 276 -6.90 30.07 -2.21
C ILE A 276 -5.43 30.26 -1.81
N VAL A 277 -5.19 31.10 -0.83
CA VAL A 277 -3.85 31.27 -0.26
C VAL A 277 -3.84 30.47 1.03
N PHE A 278 -2.99 29.45 1.09
CA PHE A 278 -2.67 28.78 2.35
C PHE A 278 -1.54 29.59 3.00
N GLY A 279 -1.77 30.09 4.20
CA GLY A 279 -0.69 30.64 5.02
C GLY A 279 0.09 29.45 5.61
N GLU A 280 1.22 29.12 5.01
CA GLU A 280 2.20 28.25 5.62
C GLU A 280 3.21 29.13 6.35
N GLY A 281 3.21 29.03 7.67
CA GLY A 281 4.28 29.50 8.54
C GLY A 281 4.62 31.01 8.54
N GLU A 282 5.37 31.40 9.53
CA GLU A 282 5.84 32.78 9.71
C GLU A 282 6.98 33.21 8.76
N ASP A 283 7.50 32.29 7.95
CA ASP A 283 8.72 32.48 7.16
C ASP A 283 8.48 32.89 5.69
N GLU A 284 7.23 32.95 5.21
CA GLU A 284 6.88 33.45 3.89
C GLU A 284 6.26 34.87 3.97
N ARG A 285 7.09 35.83 4.26
CA ARG A 285 6.77 37.25 4.09
C ARG A 285 7.49 37.87 2.89
#